data_1c93a4be38effec29c2ffbac201fc37f
#
_entry.id   1c93a4be38effec29c2ffbac201fc37f
#
_cell.length_a   1.000
_cell.length_b   1.000
_cell.length_c   1.000
_cell.angle_alpha   90.00
_cell.angle_beta   90.00
_cell.angle_gamma   90.00
#
_symmetry.space_group_name_H-M   'P 1'
#
loop_
_entity.id
_entity.type
_entity.pdbx_description
1 polymer ?
#
loop_
_entity_poly.entity_id
_entity_poly.type
_entity_poly.pdbx_seq_one_letter_code
_entity_poly.pdbx_strand_id
1 'polypeptide(L)'
;MSEHRILLIENPASLSIDLGRLRIRRDGFDDTFVLPRDIAVLCLHHHTIQISVQTLHVLAQASVSVMITDEIHHPCAWLLPHVGNGDLVRRLRQQMELDDSALKGELWQALVQARLSTQAVNLRVLNRKGALRLERLANEVQHADKTKCEGQGAKHYWAYLFEDRFKREKQGAEDAINARLNFGYAVLRSMVARSLVLAGLNPALGLGHCNMENPFNLADDFIEPYRFVVERHVVALADSRDFTNEFESAARKQILGFVGQEIKLNGVSYRLPAAINESVASFVRVLDGRANQLTLPIDVIAKSNDESWA
;
A
#
# COMPACT_ATOMS: atom_id res chain seq x y z
N MET A 1 -14.74 -13.20 8.90
CA MET A 1 -13.94 -12.62 7.80
C MET A 1 -12.48 -12.79 8.17
N SER A 2 -11.68 -13.44 7.33
CA SER A 2 -10.25 -13.65 7.61
C SER A 2 -9.55 -12.31 7.71
N GLU A 3 -8.82 -12.06 8.79
CA GLU A 3 -7.99 -10.88 8.94
C GLU A 3 -6.75 -11.08 8.07
N HIS A 4 -6.65 -10.36 6.97
CA HIS A 4 -5.47 -10.37 6.14
C HIS A 4 -4.30 -9.71 6.90
N ARG A 5 -3.43 -10.55 7.47
CA ARG A 5 -2.25 -10.13 8.25
C ARG A 5 -1.06 -9.90 7.34
N ILE A 6 -0.17 -9.01 7.77
CA ILE A 6 1.18 -8.93 7.24
C ILE A 6 2.08 -9.71 8.19
N LEU A 7 2.82 -10.66 7.64
CA LEU A 7 3.74 -11.48 8.40
C LEU A 7 5.17 -11.06 8.04
N LEU A 8 5.92 -10.62 9.04
CA LEU A 8 7.31 -10.17 8.90
C LEU A 8 8.24 -11.19 9.54
N ILE A 9 9.16 -11.76 8.74
CA ILE A 9 10.18 -12.71 9.20
C ILE A 9 11.54 -12.03 9.11
N GLU A 10 12.12 -11.68 10.25
CA GLU A 10 13.35 -10.88 10.34
C GLU A 10 14.57 -11.66 10.84
N ASN A 11 14.36 -12.87 11.31
CA ASN A 11 15.42 -13.71 11.86
C ASN A 11 15.57 -14.98 11.04
N PRO A 12 16.71 -15.68 11.14
CA PRO A 12 16.86 -17.02 10.60
C PRO A 12 15.66 -17.90 10.95
N ALA A 13 15.03 -18.48 9.95
CA ALA A 13 13.84 -19.31 10.13
C ALA A 13 13.70 -20.34 9.01
N SER A 14 13.03 -21.45 9.30
CA SER A 14 12.60 -22.42 8.32
C SER A 14 11.08 -22.37 8.19
N LEU A 15 10.60 -22.13 6.96
CA LEU A 15 9.20 -22.02 6.62
C LEU A 15 8.73 -23.28 5.88
N SER A 16 7.75 -23.96 6.42
CA SER A 16 7.19 -25.19 5.86
C SER A 16 5.67 -25.23 6.01
N ILE A 17 5.01 -26.17 5.33
CA ILE A 17 3.58 -26.42 5.53
C ILE A 17 3.41 -27.64 6.44
N ASP A 18 2.65 -27.49 7.49
CA ASP A 18 2.26 -28.54 8.41
C ASP A 18 0.74 -28.51 8.64
N LEU A 19 0.07 -29.61 8.30
CA LEU A 19 -1.40 -29.75 8.37
C LEU A 19 -2.16 -28.53 7.75
N GLY A 20 -1.70 -28.05 6.59
CA GLY A 20 -2.30 -26.91 5.88
C GLY A 20 -2.01 -25.53 6.49
N ARG A 21 -1.19 -25.45 7.55
CA ARG A 21 -0.75 -24.21 8.18
C ARG A 21 0.69 -23.90 7.81
N LEU A 22 1.02 -22.62 7.65
CA LEU A 22 2.41 -22.16 7.58
C LEU A 22 3.04 -22.35 8.96
N ARG A 23 4.06 -23.21 9.04
CA ARG A 23 4.89 -23.43 10.20
C ARG A 23 6.15 -22.59 10.08
N ILE A 24 6.43 -21.80 11.09
CA ILE A 24 7.62 -20.98 11.23
C ILE A 24 8.45 -21.56 12.37
N ARG A 25 9.59 -22.15 12.04
CA ARG A 25 10.54 -22.71 13.00
C ARG A 25 11.73 -21.78 13.14
N ARG A 26 12.11 -21.46 14.37
CA ARG A 26 13.32 -20.73 14.73
C ARG A 26 14.04 -21.47 15.85
N ASP A 27 15.36 -21.52 15.77
CA ASP A 27 16.15 -22.17 16.78
C ASP A 27 15.97 -21.52 18.16
N GLY A 28 15.71 -22.35 19.18
CA GLY A 28 15.49 -21.90 20.55
C GLY A 28 14.10 -21.33 20.86
N PHE A 29 13.14 -21.41 19.93
CA PHE A 29 11.76 -20.94 20.11
C PHE A 29 10.75 -22.02 19.72
N ASP A 30 9.55 -21.93 20.29
CA ASP A 30 8.43 -22.77 19.89
C ASP A 30 8.00 -22.47 18.45
N ASP A 31 7.55 -23.50 17.74
CA ASP A 31 7.02 -23.37 16.38
C ASP A 31 5.76 -22.48 16.38
N THR A 32 5.72 -21.54 15.46
CA THR A 32 4.55 -20.68 15.23
C THR A 32 3.77 -21.16 14.02
N PHE A 33 2.43 -21.20 14.11
CA PHE A 33 1.55 -21.67 13.04
C PHE A 33 0.58 -20.57 12.62
N VAL A 34 0.47 -20.32 11.32
CA VAL A 34 -0.44 -19.33 10.74
C VAL A 34 -1.20 -19.96 9.58
N LEU A 35 -2.49 -19.68 9.47
CA LEU A 35 -3.26 -20.11 8.30
C LEU A 35 -2.89 -19.26 7.08
N PRO A 36 -2.47 -19.85 5.95
CA PRO A 36 -2.10 -19.09 4.75
C PRO A 36 -3.18 -18.11 4.29
N ARG A 37 -4.45 -18.48 4.39
CA ARG A 37 -5.58 -17.61 4.00
C ARG A 37 -5.71 -16.31 4.83
N ASP A 38 -5.08 -16.28 6.03
CA ASP A 38 -5.11 -15.09 6.90
C ASP A 38 -3.93 -14.14 6.60
N ILE A 39 -3.04 -14.51 5.68
CA ILE A 39 -1.86 -13.73 5.31
C ILE A 39 -2.14 -12.98 4.00
N ALA A 40 -2.02 -11.66 4.01
CA ALA A 40 -2.03 -10.85 2.79
C ALA A 40 -0.64 -10.76 2.16
N VAL A 41 0.36 -10.44 2.99
CA VAL A 41 1.75 -10.27 2.57
C VAL A 41 2.67 -11.00 3.56
N LEU A 42 3.60 -11.79 3.02
CA LEU A 42 4.71 -12.38 3.76
C LEU A 42 5.98 -11.62 3.40
N CYS A 43 6.58 -10.92 4.37
CA CYS A 43 7.82 -10.18 4.19
C CYS A 43 8.99 -11.02 4.71
N LEU A 44 9.94 -11.34 3.84
CA LEU A 44 11.15 -12.11 4.14
C LEU A 44 12.33 -11.14 4.20
N HIS A 45 12.78 -10.83 5.43
CA HIS A 45 13.81 -9.83 5.71
C HIS A 45 15.19 -10.40 6.01
N HIS A 46 15.33 -11.71 6.14
CA HIS A 46 16.61 -12.34 6.46
C HIS A 46 17.05 -13.29 5.36
N HIS A 47 18.26 -13.12 4.86
CA HIS A 47 18.78 -13.88 3.70
C HIS A 47 19.03 -15.38 3.99
N THR A 48 19.08 -15.80 5.26
CA THR A 48 19.19 -17.22 5.62
C THR A 48 17.84 -17.92 5.85
N ILE A 49 16.72 -17.26 5.59
CA ILE A 49 15.40 -17.90 5.65
C ILE A 49 15.33 -19.01 4.61
N GLN A 50 14.91 -20.18 5.08
CA GLN A 50 14.69 -21.35 4.22
C GLN A 50 13.19 -21.52 3.98
N ILE A 51 12.79 -21.66 2.72
CA ILE A 51 11.40 -21.90 2.32
C ILE A 51 11.36 -22.95 1.21
N SER A 52 10.49 -23.94 1.35
CA SER A 52 10.34 -24.96 0.32
C SER A 52 9.44 -24.47 -0.81
N VAL A 53 9.63 -25.02 -2.04
CA VAL A 53 8.75 -24.78 -3.17
C VAL A 53 7.31 -25.17 -2.86
N GLN A 54 7.09 -26.24 -2.10
CA GLN A 54 5.75 -26.63 -1.63
C GLN A 54 5.11 -25.55 -0.77
N THR A 55 5.89 -24.89 0.08
CA THR A 55 5.40 -23.76 0.90
C THR A 55 4.99 -22.59 0.02
N LEU A 56 5.83 -22.20 -0.95
CA LEU A 56 5.51 -21.15 -1.92
C LEU A 56 4.25 -21.47 -2.73
N HIS A 57 4.08 -22.73 -3.15
CA HIS A 57 2.88 -23.19 -3.85
C HIS A 57 1.62 -22.99 -3.02
N VAL A 58 1.62 -23.43 -1.75
CA VAL A 58 0.45 -23.27 -0.85
C VAL A 58 0.16 -21.80 -0.57
N LEU A 59 1.20 -20.98 -0.37
CA LEU A 59 1.04 -19.54 -0.18
C LEU A 59 0.44 -18.88 -1.43
N ALA A 60 0.90 -19.24 -2.63
CA ALA A 60 0.36 -18.74 -3.88
C ALA A 60 -1.12 -19.13 -4.07
N GLN A 61 -1.49 -20.39 -3.78
CA GLN A 61 -2.89 -20.85 -3.81
C GLN A 61 -3.77 -20.08 -2.81
N ALA A 62 -3.23 -19.70 -1.66
CA ALA A 62 -3.91 -18.87 -0.68
C ALA A 62 -3.88 -17.37 -1.03
N SER A 63 -3.38 -17.03 -2.23
CA SER A 63 -3.28 -15.65 -2.70
C SER A 63 -2.38 -14.75 -1.85
N VAL A 64 -1.35 -15.30 -1.21
CA VAL A 64 -0.36 -14.55 -0.44
C VAL A 64 0.67 -13.92 -1.38
N SER A 65 0.94 -12.63 -1.23
CA SER A 65 2.09 -11.98 -1.85
C SER A 65 3.33 -12.20 -0.97
N VAL A 66 4.47 -12.59 -1.57
CA VAL A 66 5.73 -12.69 -0.85
C VAL A 66 6.64 -11.57 -1.30
N MET A 67 7.11 -10.76 -0.37
CA MET A 67 8.07 -9.68 -0.58
C MET A 67 9.42 -10.08 0.03
N ILE A 68 10.48 -9.94 -0.74
CA ILE A 68 11.86 -10.22 -0.32
C ILE A 68 12.60 -8.89 -0.24
N THR A 69 13.41 -8.70 0.79
CA THR A 69 14.27 -7.53 0.93
C THR A 69 15.75 -7.88 0.75
N ASP A 70 16.52 -6.88 0.34
CA ASP A 70 17.97 -6.96 0.29
C ASP A 70 18.63 -6.81 1.68
N GLU A 71 19.96 -6.78 1.71
CA GLU A 71 20.76 -6.67 2.94
C GLU A 71 20.56 -5.35 3.70
N ILE A 72 20.12 -4.32 3.01
CA ILE A 72 19.79 -3.00 3.59
C ILE A 72 18.29 -2.81 3.81
N HIS A 73 17.55 -3.93 3.82
CA HIS A 73 16.10 -3.99 4.07
C HIS A 73 15.22 -3.29 3.03
N HIS A 74 15.74 -3.03 1.82
CA HIS A 74 14.92 -2.52 0.73
C HIS A 74 14.26 -3.68 -0.02
N PRO A 75 12.99 -3.57 -0.41
CA PRO A 75 12.31 -4.58 -1.21
C PRO A 75 13.00 -4.72 -2.57
N CYS A 76 13.45 -5.94 -2.88
CA CYS A 76 14.17 -6.26 -4.11
C CYS A 76 13.44 -7.27 -5.00
N ALA A 77 12.51 -8.06 -4.45
CA ALA A 77 11.74 -9.03 -5.24
C ALA A 77 10.33 -9.26 -4.68
N TRP A 78 9.41 -9.64 -5.57
CA TRP A 78 8.04 -10.02 -5.22
C TRP A 78 7.64 -11.30 -5.93
N LEU A 79 7.06 -12.24 -5.18
CA LEU A 79 6.28 -13.34 -5.71
C LEU A 79 4.80 -12.97 -5.57
N LEU A 80 4.15 -12.67 -6.69
CA LEU A 80 2.71 -12.40 -6.73
C LEU A 80 1.95 -13.69 -7.07
N PRO A 81 0.79 -13.94 -6.47
CA PRO A 81 0.02 -15.13 -6.77
C PRO A 81 -0.46 -15.11 -8.21
N HIS A 82 -0.11 -16.14 -8.98
CA HIS A 82 -0.69 -16.35 -10.30
C HIS A 82 -2.02 -17.09 -10.13
N VAL A 83 -3.12 -16.35 -10.08
CA VAL A 83 -4.45 -16.94 -10.04
C VAL A 83 -4.90 -17.13 -11.48
N GLY A 84 -5.35 -18.34 -11.81
CA GLY A 84 -6.01 -18.63 -13.09
C GLY A 84 -7.32 -17.83 -13.19
N ASN A 85 -7.20 -16.53 -13.47
CA ASN A 85 -8.33 -15.67 -13.74
C ASN A 85 -8.72 -15.85 -15.21
N GLY A 86 -9.91 -16.42 -15.47
CA GLY A 86 -10.44 -16.60 -16.84
C GLY A 86 -10.55 -15.29 -17.63
N ASP A 87 -10.48 -14.14 -16.95
CA ASP A 87 -10.55 -12.81 -17.53
C ASP A 87 -9.19 -12.17 -17.83
N LEU A 88 -8.06 -12.80 -17.51
CA LEU A 88 -6.73 -12.20 -17.61
C LEU A 88 -6.45 -11.55 -18.96
N VAL A 89 -6.69 -12.29 -20.06
CA VAL A 89 -6.46 -11.78 -21.43
C VAL A 89 -7.42 -10.64 -21.76
N ARG A 90 -8.67 -10.73 -21.32
CA ARG A 90 -9.66 -9.66 -21.51
C ARG A 90 -9.22 -8.39 -20.76
N ARG A 91 -8.77 -8.51 -19.50
CA ARG A 91 -8.27 -7.38 -18.69
C ARG A 91 -7.06 -6.73 -19.33
N LEU A 92 -6.11 -7.54 -19.79
CA LEU A 92 -4.93 -7.01 -20.46
C LEU A 92 -5.28 -6.19 -21.70
N ARG A 93 -6.22 -6.69 -22.54
CA ARG A 93 -6.72 -5.94 -23.71
C ARG A 93 -7.39 -4.63 -23.30
N GLN A 94 -8.28 -4.66 -22.31
CA GLN A 94 -8.94 -3.47 -21.79
C GLN A 94 -7.93 -2.43 -21.27
N GLN A 95 -6.87 -2.85 -20.56
CA GLN A 95 -5.82 -1.94 -20.11
C GLN A 95 -5.01 -1.35 -21.27
N MET A 96 -4.74 -2.12 -22.32
CA MET A 96 -4.04 -1.62 -23.51
C MET A 96 -4.92 -0.64 -24.30
N GLU A 97 -6.22 -0.94 -24.49
CA GLU A 97 -7.18 -0.05 -25.15
C GLU A 97 -7.38 1.26 -24.36
N LEU A 98 -7.25 1.20 -23.02
CA LEU A 98 -7.35 2.37 -22.16
C LEU A 98 -6.23 3.37 -22.42
N ASP A 99 -5.05 2.92 -22.86
CA ASP A 99 -3.85 3.75 -23.02
C ASP A 99 -4.06 4.91 -24.01
N ASP A 100 -4.85 4.68 -25.06
CA ASP A 100 -5.19 5.67 -26.10
C ASP A 100 -6.53 6.38 -25.83
N SER A 101 -7.17 6.15 -24.68
CA SER A 101 -8.51 6.65 -24.38
C SER A 101 -8.50 7.91 -23.49
N ALA A 102 -9.53 8.75 -23.62
CA ALA A 102 -9.78 9.87 -22.71
C ALA A 102 -10.01 9.37 -21.26
N LEU A 103 -10.61 8.19 -21.10
CA LEU A 103 -10.90 7.58 -19.81
C LEU A 103 -9.65 7.40 -18.94
N LYS A 104 -8.49 7.10 -19.52
CA LYS A 104 -7.22 7.02 -18.79
C LYS A 104 -6.94 8.32 -18.03
N GLY A 105 -7.07 9.46 -18.70
CA GLY A 105 -6.85 10.77 -18.08
C GLY A 105 -7.88 11.13 -17.01
N GLU A 106 -9.14 10.71 -17.18
CA GLU A 106 -10.21 10.89 -16.19
C GLU A 106 -9.93 10.05 -14.93
N LEU A 107 -9.50 8.82 -15.09
CA LEU A 107 -9.16 7.93 -13.99
C LEU A 107 -7.93 8.44 -13.21
N TRP A 108 -6.90 8.91 -13.92
CA TRP A 108 -5.75 9.54 -13.26
C TRP A 108 -6.14 10.81 -12.51
N GLN A 109 -6.97 11.66 -13.12
CA GLN A 109 -7.52 12.84 -12.45
C GLN A 109 -8.22 12.46 -11.13
N ALA A 110 -9.06 11.43 -11.13
CA ALA A 110 -9.78 10.98 -9.94
C ALA A 110 -8.83 10.48 -8.83
N LEU A 111 -7.75 9.74 -9.19
CA LEU A 111 -6.74 9.29 -8.24
C LEU A 111 -5.98 10.46 -7.62
N VAL A 112 -5.60 11.46 -8.42
CA VAL A 112 -4.91 12.65 -7.91
C VAL A 112 -5.83 13.49 -7.02
N GLN A 113 -7.09 13.67 -7.38
CA GLN A 113 -8.08 14.35 -6.54
C GLN A 113 -8.25 13.66 -5.20
N ALA A 114 -8.40 12.34 -5.20
CA ALA A 114 -8.54 11.56 -3.98
C ALA A 114 -7.28 11.67 -3.10
N ARG A 115 -6.08 11.59 -3.69
CA ARG A 115 -4.82 11.80 -2.97
C ARG A 115 -4.77 13.15 -2.27
N LEU A 116 -5.02 14.24 -3.01
CA LEU A 116 -4.97 15.60 -2.46
C LEU A 116 -6.01 15.80 -1.35
N SER A 117 -7.20 15.24 -1.53
CA SER A 117 -8.27 15.28 -0.53
C SER A 117 -7.88 14.52 0.74
N THR A 118 -7.35 13.30 0.61
CA THR A 118 -6.90 12.50 1.77
C THR A 118 -5.73 13.16 2.49
N GLN A 119 -4.79 13.79 1.77
CA GLN A 119 -3.71 14.57 2.35
C GLN A 119 -4.22 15.79 3.12
N ALA A 120 -5.22 16.50 2.58
CA ALA A 120 -5.83 17.64 3.28
C ALA A 120 -6.48 17.22 4.59
N VAL A 121 -7.27 16.14 4.55
CA VAL A 121 -7.89 15.57 5.76
C VAL A 121 -6.82 15.09 6.75
N ASN A 122 -5.74 14.48 6.25
CA ASN A 122 -4.65 14.00 7.11
C ASN A 122 -3.98 15.15 7.88
N LEU A 123 -3.70 16.28 7.23
CA LEU A 123 -3.17 17.47 7.92
C LEU A 123 -4.13 17.98 8.99
N ARG A 124 -5.46 17.98 8.72
CA ARG A 124 -6.48 18.39 9.73
C ARG A 124 -6.49 17.46 10.94
N VAL A 125 -6.50 16.15 10.70
CA VAL A 125 -6.51 15.14 11.77
C VAL A 125 -5.27 15.24 12.65
N LEU A 126 -4.11 15.57 12.05
CA LEU A 126 -2.84 15.77 12.76
C LEU A 126 -2.67 17.19 13.33
N ASN A 127 -3.69 18.05 13.25
CA ASN A 127 -3.63 19.46 13.65
C ASN A 127 -2.47 20.24 12.97
N ARG A 128 -2.11 19.87 11.75
CA ARG A 128 -1.10 20.54 10.93
C ARG A 128 -1.75 21.61 10.03
N LYS A 129 -0.99 22.65 9.69
CA LYS A 129 -1.42 23.69 8.76
C LYS A 129 -1.39 23.19 7.31
N GLY A 130 -1.96 23.96 6.38
CA GLY A 130 -1.80 23.72 4.93
C GLY A 130 -2.95 22.98 4.25
N ALA A 131 -3.94 22.45 4.96
CA ALA A 131 -5.05 21.66 4.40
C ALA A 131 -5.84 22.40 3.31
N LEU A 132 -6.18 23.69 3.51
CA LEU A 132 -6.97 24.49 2.56
C LEU A 132 -6.35 24.59 1.16
N ARG A 133 -5.01 24.63 1.06
CA ARG A 133 -4.35 24.65 -0.25
C ARG A 133 -4.49 23.33 -0.97
N LEU A 134 -4.39 22.20 -0.26
CA LEU A 134 -4.59 20.87 -0.85
C LEU A 134 -6.02 20.66 -1.34
N GLU A 135 -7.02 21.17 -0.60
CA GLU A 135 -8.42 21.13 -1.01
C GLU A 135 -8.65 21.95 -2.30
N ARG A 136 -8.04 23.12 -2.40
CA ARG A 136 -8.09 23.93 -3.63
C ARG A 136 -7.44 23.17 -4.80
N LEU A 137 -6.23 22.65 -4.60
CA LEU A 137 -5.54 21.88 -5.62
C LEU A 137 -6.37 20.65 -6.05
N ALA A 138 -7.05 19.94 -5.13
CA ALA A 138 -7.92 18.82 -5.48
C ALA A 138 -9.05 19.24 -6.44
N ASN A 139 -9.63 20.43 -6.23
CA ASN A 139 -10.67 20.98 -7.11
C ASN A 139 -10.12 21.52 -8.45
N GLU A 140 -8.84 21.86 -8.51
CA GLU A 140 -8.16 22.40 -9.70
C GLU A 140 -7.56 21.31 -10.60
N VAL A 141 -7.57 20.03 -10.18
CA VAL A 141 -7.04 18.92 -10.99
C VAL A 141 -7.82 18.81 -12.29
N GLN A 142 -7.13 19.00 -13.40
CA GLN A 142 -7.68 18.82 -14.74
C GLN A 142 -7.43 17.41 -15.26
N HIS A 143 -8.11 17.07 -16.35
CA HIS A 143 -7.92 15.81 -17.08
C HIS A 143 -6.42 15.50 -17.25
N ALA A 144 -6.03 14.27 -16.90
CA ALA A 144 -4.65 13.77 -16.91
C ALA A 144 -3.67 14.60 -16.06
N ASP A 145 -4.16 15.34 -15.05
CA ASP A 145 -3.39 16.25 -14.19
C ASP A 145 -2.47 17.20 -14.99
N LYS A 146 -2.97 17.78 -16.07
CA LYS A 146 -2.21 18.69 -16.93
C LYS A 146 -1.57 19.86 -16.18
N THR A 147 -2.20 20.28 -15.10
CA THR A 147 -1.72 21.37 -14.21
C THR A 147 -0.69 20.90 -13.20
N LYS A 148 -0.35 19.60 -13.15
CA LYS A 148 0.61 18.99 -12.22
C LYS A 148 0.27 19.29 -10.75
N CYS A 149 -1.00 19.23 -10.42
CA CYS A 149 -1.50 19.42 -9.05
C CYS A 149 -0.95 18.37 -8.07
N GLU A 150 -0.74 17.13 -8.55
CA GLU A 150 -0.11 16.05 -7.79
C GLU A 150 1.25 16.47 -7.22
N GLY A 151 2.16 16.96 -8.08
CA GLY A 151 3.50 17.39 -7.68
C GLY A 151 3.50 18.65 -6.80
N GLN A 152 2.61 19.61 -7.10
CA GLN A 152 2.43 20.81 -6.27
C GLN A 152 1.90 20.44 -4.88
N GLY A 153 0.91 19.56 -4.81
CA GLY A 153 0.35 19.06 -3.58
C GLY A 153 1.35 18.29 -2.74
N ALA A 154 2.14 17.40 -3.37
CA ALA A 154 3.20 16.66 -2.69
C ALA A 154 4.22 17.59 -2.03
N LYS A 155 4.73 18.58 -2.77
CA LYS A 155 5.69 19.58 -2.24
C LYS A 155 5.09 20.33 -1.05
N HIS A 156 3.85 20.78 -1.17
CA HIS A 156 3.16 21.51 -0.10
C HIS A 156 2.91 20.62 1.11
N TYR A 157 2.41 19.40 0.90
CA TYR A 157 2.07 18.47 1.96
C TYR A 157 3.27 18.10 2.84
N TRP A 158 4.40 17.75 2.22
CA TRP A 158 5.60 17.38 2.97
C TRP A 158 6.15 18.53 3.83
N ALA A 159 6.03 19.78 3.38
CA ALA A 159 6.45 20.95 4.14
C ALA A 159 5.66 21.15 5.44
N TYR A 160 4.41 20.66 5.49
CA TYR A 160 3.55 20.81 6.67
C TYR A 160 3.40 19.54 7.51
N LEU A 161 3.62 18.36 6.93
CA LEU A 161 3.42 17.09 7.62
C LEU A 161 4.42 16.88 8.75
N PHE A 162 5.72 17.10 8.49
CA PHE A 162 6.81 16.91 9.44
C PHE A 162 7.51 18.24 9.83
N GLU A 163 6.90 19.37 9.50
CA GLU A 163 7.47 20.70 9.68
C GLU A 163 8.76 20.94 8.90
N ASP A 164 9.36 22.15 9.01
CA ASP A 164 10.38 22.67 8.10
C ASP A 164 11.73 21.91 8.03
N ARG A 165 11.88 20.83 8.78
CA ARG A 165 13.15 20.08 8.86
C ARG A 165 13.17 18.79 8.06
N PHE A 166 12.05 18.39 7.42
CA PHE A 166 11.95 17.13 6.72
C PHE A 166 12.11 17.28 5.22
N LYS A 167 13.01 16.48 4.63
CA LYS A 167 13.14 16.30 3.19
C LYS A 167 12.78 14.88 2.82
N ARG A 168 11.81 14.72 1.92
CA ARG A 168 11.41 13.38 1.46
C ARG A 168 12.47 12.77 0.56
N GLU A 169 13.04 11.65 0.97
CA GLU A 169 14.02 10.85 0.23
C GLU A 169 13.46 9.46 -0.09
N LYS A 170 13.38 9.13 -1.40
CA LYS A 170 12.76 7.89 -1.87
C LYS A 170 13.73 6.70 -1.87
N GLN A 171 15.02 6.96 -2.02
CA GLN A 171 16.09 5.95 -2.08
C GLN A 171 17.27 6.42 -1.26
N GLY A 172 18.01 5.46 -0.66
CA GLY A 172 19.20 5.77 0.11
C GLY A 172 18.96 6.59 1.36
N ALA A 173 17.73 6.59 1.88
CA ALA A 173 17.38 7.37 3.06
C ALA A 173 18.13 6.86 4.30
N GLU A 174 18.92 7.73 4.90
CA GLU A 174 19.65 7.44 6.13
C GLU A 174 18.84 7.80 7.39
N ASP A 175 17.81 8.63 7.25
CA ASP A 175 16.99 9.04 8.38
C ASP A 175 15.82 8.07 8.65
N ALA A 176 15.49 7.98 9.94
CA ALA A 176 14.51 7.03 10.45
C ALA A 176 13.08 7.26 9.94
N ILE A 177 12.69 8.50 9.63
CA ILE A 177 11.36 8.82 9.12
C ILE A 177 11.22 8.34 7.68
N ASN A 178 12.17 8.68 6.80
CA ASN A 178 12.17 8.23 5.43
C ASN A 178 12.28 6.70 5.31
N ALA A 179 13.11 6.05 6.15
CA ALA A 179 13.20 4.59 6.19
C ALA A 179 11.83 3.94 6.51
N ARG A 180 11.11 4.45 7.52
CA ARG A 180 9.77 3.98 7.87
C ARG A 180 8.74 4.23 6.76
N LEU A 181 8.76 5.40 6.15
CA LEU A 181 7.90 5.74 5.02
C LEU A 181 8.17 4.80 3.83
N ASN A 182 9.42 4.59 3.47
CA ASN A 182 9.82 3.73 2.34
C ASN A 182 9.35 2.29 2.56
N PHE A 183 9.58 1.76 3.76
CA PHE A 183 9.13 0.41 4.12
C PHE A 183 7.59 0.31 4.12
N GLY A 184 6.90 1.24 4.76
CA GLY A 184 5.43 1.27 4.80
C GLY A 184 4.82 1.35 3.39
N TYR A 185 5.39 2.15 2.50
CA TYR A 185 4.94 2.22 1.10
C TYR A 185 5.23 0.94 0.31
N ALA A 186 6.34 0.26 0.57
CA ALA A 186 6.62 -1.01 -0.08
C ALA A 186 5.61 -2.10 0.31
N VAL A 187 5.23 -2.13 1.58
CA VAL A 187 4.17 -3.02 2.07
C VAL A 187 2.81 -2.65 1.45
N LEU A 188 2.44 -1.37 1.45
CA LEU A 188 1.22 -0.89 0.82
C LEU A 188 1.17 -1.23 -0.68
N ARG A 189 2.29 -1.01 -1.41
CA ARG A 189 2.44 -1.40 -2.81
C ARG A 189 2.20 -2.90 -3.02
N SER A 190 2.76 -3.74 -2.14
CA SER A 190 2.60 -5.20 -2.21
C SER A 190 1.13 -5.61 -2.05
N MET A 191 0.38 -4.95 -1.15
CA MET A 191 -1.05 -5.19 -0.96
C MET A 191 -1.85 -4.79 -2.20
N VAL A 192 -1.57 -3.62 -2.79
CA VAL A 192 -2.24 -3.14 -4.00
C VAL A 192 -1.88 -4.02 -5.20
N ALA A 193 -0.60 -4.33 -5.43
CA ALA A 193 -0.16 -5.21 -6.51
C ALA A 193 -0.83 -6.58 -6.44
N ARG A 194 -0.92 -7.16 -5.24
CA ARG A 194 -1.67 -8.39 -4.99
C ARG A 194 -3.14 -8.26 -5.41
N SER A 195 -3.81 -7.20 -4.99
CA SER A 195 -5.22 -6.96 -5.33
C SER A 195 -5.43 -6.83 -6.85
N LEU A 196 -4.55 -6.11 -7.54
CA LEU A 196 -4.56 -5.96 -9.00
C LEU A 196 -4.41 -7.31 -9.72
N VAL A 197 -3.41 -8.10 -9.33
CA VAL A 197 -3.16 -9.42 -9.93
C VAL A 197 -4.34 -10.36 -9.70
N LEU A 198 -4.92 -10.38 -8.50
CA LEU A 198 -6.10 -11.18 -8.19
C LEU A 198 -7.34 -10.78 -9.02
N ALA A 199 -7.43 -9.50 -9.40
CA ALA A 199 -8.45 -8.99 -10.31
C ALA A 199 -8.16 -9.25 -11.80
N GLY A 200 -7.04 -9.90 -12.13
CA GLY A 200 -6.59 -10.17 -13.50
C GLY A 200 -5.93 -8.98 -14.19
N LEU A 201 -5.56 -7.94 -13.47
CA LEU A 201 -4.92 -6.73 -13.98
C LEU A 201 -3.40 -6.87 -13.97
N ASN A 202 -2.74 -6.25 -14.96
CA ASN A 202 -1.29 -6.13 -14.99
C ASN A 202 -0.84 -4.89 -14.19
N PRO A 203 -0.04 -5.05 -13.12
CA PRO A 203 0.40 -3.93 -12.29
C PRO A 203 1.33 -2.93 -13.00
N ALA A 204 1.95 -3.31 -14.13
CA ALA A 204 2.88 -2.46 -14.87
C ALA A 204 2.17 -1.41 -15.74
N LEU A 205 0.91 -1.64 -16.14
CA LEU A 205 0.16 -0.75 -17.05
C LEU A 205 -0.52 0.37 -16.26
N GLY A 206 0.21 1.46 -15.99
CA GLY A 206 -0.26 2.57 -15.17
C GLY A 206 -1.17 3.55 -15.89
N LEU A 207 -1.90 4.34 -15.09
CA LEU A 207 -2.77 5.44 -15.54
C LEU A 207 -1.99 6.77 -15.62
N GLY A 208 -1.20 7.06 -14.59
CA GLY A 208 -0.38 8.26 -14.49
C GLY A 208 1.12 7.95 -14.49
N HIS A 209 1.55 6.94 -13.74
CA HIS A 209 2.94 6.48 -13.78
C HIS A 209 3.19 5.66 -15.06
N CYS A 210 4.27 5.98 -15.78
CA CYS A 210 4.62 5.37 -17.06
C CYS A 210 6.13 5.09 -17.20
N ASN A 211 6.81 4.81 -16.09
CA ASN A 211 8.23 4.43 -16.14
C ASN A 211 8.37 3.03 -16.74
N MET A 212 9.14 2.93 -17.84
CA MET A 212 9.32 1.67 -18.59
C MET A 212 10.02 0.56 -17.80
N GLU A 213 10.78 0.92 -16.77
CA GLU A 213 11.49 -0.03 -15.91
C GLU A 213 10.70 -0.44 -14.66
N ASN A 214 9.57 0.22 -14.39
CA ASN A 214 8.80 -0.03 -13.18
C ASN A 214 7.70 -1.07 -13.42
N PRO A 215 7.79 -2.28 -12.84
CA PRO A 215 6.76 -3.31 -12.99
C PRO A 215 5.48 -3.02 -12.18
N PHE A 216 5.42 -1.89 -11.47
CA PHE A 216 4.35 -1.54 -10.54
C PHE A 216 3.69 -0.18 -10.81
N ASN A 217 3.75 0.34 -12.04
CA ASN A 217 3.18 1.66 -12.38
C ASN A 217 1.71 1.80 -11.92
N LEU A 218 0.85 0.82 -12.20
CA LEU A 218 -0.56 0.85 -11.79
C LEU A 218 -0.71 0.68 -10.27
N ALA A 219 0.14 -0.14 -9.66
CA ALA A 219 0.13 -0.25 -8.20
C ALA A 219 0.55 1.08 -7.55
N ASP A 220 1.54 1.77 -8.11
CA ASP A 220 1.96 3.10 -7.66
C ASP A 220 0.85 4.14 -7.85
N ASP A 221 0.04 4.06 -8.92
CA ASP A 221 -1.14 4.90 -9.09
C ASP A 221 -2.18 4.66 -7.99
N PHE A 222 -2.48 3.38 -7.72
CA PHE A 222 -3.51 3.01 -6.75
C PHE A 222 -3.08 3.17 -5.30
N ILE A 223 -1.79 3.23 -4.97
CA ILE A 223 -1.38 3.58 -3.60
C ILE A 223 -1.58 5.07 -3.28
N GLU A 224 -1.61 5.95 -4.30
CA GLU A 224 -1.63 7.39 -4.09
C GLU A 224 -2.76 7.86 -3.14
N PRO A 225 -4.01 7.45 -3.30
CA PRO A 225 -5.10 7.81 -2.40
C PRO A 225 -4.96 7.22 -0.98
N TYR A 226 -4.12 6.17 -0.81
CA TYR A 226 -3.95 5.45 0.44
C TYR A 226 -2.66 5.81 1.20
N ARG A 227 -1.76 6.61 0.60
CA ARG A 227 -0.45 6.93 1.22
C ARG A 227 -0.59 7.52 2.62
N PHE A 228 -1.64 8.29 2.84
CA PHE A 228 -1.91 8.95 4.12
C PHE A 228 -1.96 7.97 5.31
N VAL A 229 -2.32 6.70 5.11
CA VAL A 229 -2.40 5.73 6.21
C VAL A 229 -1.01 5.42 6.77
N VAL A 230 -0.01 5.28 5.88
CA VAL A 230 1.39 5.12 6.26
C VAL A 230 1.92 6.41 6.89
N GLU A 231 1.67 7.54 6.23
CA GLU A 231 2.15 8.86 6.62
C GLU A 231 1.65 9.25 8.01
N ARG A 232 0.35 9.09 8.28
CA ARG A 232 -0.26 9.34 9.60
C ARG A 232 0.36 8.47 10.67
N HIS A 233 0.56 7.20 10.35
CA HIS A 233 1.13 6.24 11.29
C HIS A 233 2.59 6.58 11.62
N VAL A 234 3.39 6.96 10.61
CA VAL A 234 4.78 7.41 10.82
C VAL A 234 4.84 8.70 11.65
N VAL A 235 3.94 9.66 11.41
CA VAL A 235 3.86 10.87 12.27
C VAL A 235 3.53 10.51 13.70
N ALA A 236 2.54 9.64 13.93
CA ALA A 236 2.17 9.21 15.27
C ALA A 236 3.34 8.52 16.01
N LEU A 237 4.14 7.73 15.29
CA LEU A 237 5.35 7.12 15.83
C LEU A 237 6.42 8.18 16.11
N ALA A 238 6.65 9.13 15.19
CA ALA A 238 7.65 10.18 15.34
C ALA A 238 7.35 11.14 16.50
N ASP A 239 6.07 11.39 16.77
CA ASP A 239 5.61 12.22 17.89
C ASP A 239 5.60 11.43 19.23
N SER A 240 5.84 10.11 19.22
CA SER A 240 5.87 9.28 20.42
C SER A 240 7.20 9.43 21.18
N ARG A 241 7.17 9.18 22.50
CA ARG A 241 8.39 9.17 23.35
C ARG A 241 9.32 8.00 23.04
N ASP A 242 8.81 6.95 22.43
CA ASP A 242 9.53 5.71 22.12
C ASP A 242 10.13 5.74 20.70
N PHE A 243 10.12 6.90 20.03
CA PHE A 243 10.72 7.04 18.72
C PHE A 243 12.23 6.86 18.77
N THR A 244 12.74 5.92 18.01
CA THR A 244 14.18 5.68 17.85
C THR A 244 14.65 6.13 16.46
N ASN A 245 15.88 6.65 16.38
CA ASN A 245 16.50 6.99 15.10
C ASN A 245 16.95 5.75 14.31
N GLU A 246 16.93 4.57 14.93
CA GLU A 246 17.28 3.31 14.29
C GLU A 246 16.06 2.65 13.67
N PHE A 247 16.24 2.03 12.50
CA PHE A 247 15.20 1.30 11.81
C PHE A 247 15.35 -0.21 12.02
N GLU A 248 15.36 -0.60 13.29
CA GLU A 248 15.48 -1.98 13.74
C GLU A 248 14.17 -2.77 13.64
N SER A 249 14.21 -4.05 14.02
CA SER A 249 13.08 -4.98 14.02
C SER A 249 11.85 -4.44 14.74
N ALA A 250 12.02 -3.85 15.92
CA ALA A 250 10.92 -3.25 16.68
C ALA A 250 10.25 -2.12 15.92
N ALA A 251 11.02 -1.23 15.31
CA ALA A 251 10.52 -0.12 14.50
C ALA A 251 9.77 -0.61 13.25
N ARG A 252 10.30 -1.64 12.56
CA ARG A 252 9.63 -2.26 11.40
C ARG A 252 8.30 -2.91 11.80
N LYS A 253 8.26 -3.58 12.95
CA LYS A 253 7.02 -4.17 13.49
C LYS A 253 5.99 -3.10 13.84
N GLN A 254 6.42 -2.00 14.47
CA GLN A 254 5.55 -0.87 14.80
C GLN A 254 4.92 -0.26 13.54
N ILE A 255 5.71 -0.02 12.48
CA ILE A 255 5.17 0.59 11.26
C ILE A 255 4.06 -0.24 10.62
N LEU A 256 4.06 -1.56 10.74
CA LEU A 256 3.00 -2.42 10.20
C LEU A 256 1.62 -2.21 10.84
N GLY A 257 1.56 -1.50 11.97
CA GLY A 257 0.28 -1.14 12.62
C GLY A 257 -0.68 -0.35 11.72
N PHE A 258 -0.18 0.33 10.67
CA PHE A 258 -1.05 1.04 9.72
C PHE A 258 -2.05 0.13 9.00
N VAL A 259 -1.76 -1.16 8.86
CA VAL A 259 -2.62 -2.12 8.15
C VAL A 259 -3.97 -2.33 8.84
N GLY A 260 -4.01 -2.15 10.17
CA GLY A 260 -5.24 -2.25 10.96
C GLY A 260 -6.18 -1.05 10.83
N GLN A 261 -5.79 0.01 10.12
CA GLN A 261 -6.61 1.21 10.00
C GLN A 261 -7.90 0.96 9.22
N GLU A 262 -8.96 1.64 9.65
CA GLU A 262 -10.24 1.67 8.94
C GLU A 262 -10.30 2.85 7.97
N ILE A 263 -10.85 2.57 6.79
CA ILE A 263 -10.97 3.50 5.67
C ILE A 263 -12.45 3.61 5.28
N LYS A 264 -12.95 4.83 5.10
CA LYS A 264 -14.27 5.08 4.56
C LYS A 264 -14.23 5.18 3.03
N LEU A 265 -15.07 4.39 2.39
CA LEU A 265 -15.36 4.46 0.95
C LEU A 265 -16.85 4.66 0.77
N ASN A 266 -17.26 5.79 0.19
CA ASN A 266 -18.69 6.11 -0.02
C ASN A 266 -19.54 5.93 1.24
N GLY A 267 -19.03 6.39 2.40
CA GLY A 267 -19.73 6.31 3.68
C GLY A 267 -19.66 4.94 4.38
N VAL A 268 -19.13 3.90 3.75
CA VAL A 268 -18.97 2.55 4.33
C VAL A 268 -17.56 2.40 4.87
N SER A 269 -17.43 1.87 6.10
CA SER A 269 -16.14 1.59 6.74
C SER A 269 -15.59 0.24 6.33
N TYR A 270 -14.33 0.21 5.92
CA TYR A 270 -13.58 -0.98 5.53
C TYR A 270 -12.23 -1.01 6.25
N ARG A 271 -11.72 -2.19 6.61
CA ARG A 271 -10.30 -2.34 6.93
C ARG A 271 -9.46 -2.09 5.68
N LEU A 272 -8.28 -1.55 5.83
CA LEU A 272 -7.41 -1.13 4.71
C LEU A 272 -7.29 -2.19 3.58
N PRO A 273 -7.04 -3.50 3.83
CA PRO A 273 -6.97 -4.48 2.75
C PRO A 273 -8.29 -4.61 1.97
N ALA A 274 -9.42 -4.53 2.65
CA ALA A 274 -10.75 -4.60 2.02
C ALA A 274 -11.06 -3.32 1.24
N ALA A 275 -10.64 -2.15 1.73
CA ALA A 275 -10.77 -0.89 1.02
C ALA A 275 -9.99 -0.90 -0.30
N ILE A 276 -8.74 -1.39 -0.28
CA ILE A 276 -7.92 -1.57 -1.48
C ILE A 276 -8.60 -2.49 -2.48
N ASN A 277 -9.10 -3.65 -2.02
CA ASN A 277 -9.80 -4.60 -2.88
C ASN A 277 -11.05 -3.98 -3.53
N GLU A 278 -11.82 -3.17 -2.78
CA GLU A 278 -13.00 -2.48 -3.32
C GLU A 278 -12.62 -1.41 -4.36
N SER A 279 -11.56 -0.63 -4.13
CA SER A 279 -11.06 0.32 -5.13
C SER A 279 -10.62 -0.38 -6.42
N VAL A 280 -9.89 -1.48 -6.32
CA VAL A 280 -9.49 -2.29 -7.49
C VAL A 280 -10.72 -2.90 -8.18
N ALA A 281 -11.69 -3.42 -7.43
CA ALA A 281 -12.94 -3.95 -7.98
C ALA A 281 -13.75 -2.85 -8.69
N SER A 282 -13.73 -1.62 -8.18
CA SER A 282 -14.38 -0.49 -8.86
C SER A 282 -13.73 -0.17 -10.20
N PHE A 283 -12.40 -0.24 -10.29
CA PHE A 283 -11.68 -0.08 -11.57
C PHE A 283 -12.06 -1.16 -12.57
N VAL A 284 -12.17 -2.42 -12.13
CA VAL A 284 -12.67 -3.51 -12.96
C VAL A 284 -14.09 -3.21 -13.48
N ARG A 285 -14.98 -2.68 -12.63
CA ARG A 285 -16.34 -2.28 -13.05
C ARG A 285 -16.32 -1.15 -14.09
N VAL A 286 -15.39 -0.20 -13.96
CA VAL A 286 -15.21 0.86 -14.97
C VAL A 286 -14.73 0.28 -16.30
N LEU A 287 -13.71 -0.59 -16.29
CA LEU A 287 -13.22 -1.26 -17.49
C LEU A 287 -14.30 -2.11 -18.20
N ASP A 288 -15.23 -2.66 -17.43
CA ASP A 288 -16.38 -3.42 -17.96
C ASP A 288 -17.54 -2.54 -18.42
N GLY A 289 -17.45 -1.22 -18.31
CA GLY A 289 -18.56 -0.29 -18.60
C GLY A 289 -19.74 -0.39 -17.63
N ARG A 290 -19.52 -1.00 -16.44
CA ARG A 290 -20.54 -1.19 -15.40
C ARG A 290 -20.55 -0.08 -14.34
N ALA A 291 -19.56 0.80 -14.37
CA ALA A 291 -19.46 1.98 -13.54
C ALA A 291 -18.73 3.10 -14.30
N ASN A 292 -19.00 4.34 -13.91
CA ASN A 292 -18.37 5.52 -14.52
C ASN A 292 -17.29 6.15 -13.61
N GLN A 293 -17.15 5.69 -12.37
CA GLN A 293 -16.26 6.28 -11.39
C GLN A 293 -15.59 5.22 -10.54
N LEU A 294 -14.38 5.56 -10.06
CA LEU A 294 -13.65 4.77 -9.07
C LEU A 294 -14.27 4.99 -7.67
N THR A 295 -14.26 3.94 -6.87
CA THR A 295 -14.53 4.02 -5.43
C THR A 295 -13.19 4.22 -4.71
N LEU A 296 -12.96 5.43 -4.19
CA LEU A 296 -11.67 5.84 -3.61
C LEU A 296 -11.87 6.41 -2.18
N PRO A 297 -10.84 6.40 -1.32
CA PRO A 297 -10.90 6.98 0.01
C PRO A 297 -10.90 8.52 -0.07
N ILE A 298 -12.07 9.10 -0.15
CA ILE A 298 -12.26 10.55 -0.11
C ILE A 298 -12.59 10.99 1.33
N ASP A 299 -13.37 10.17 2.03
CA ASP A 299 -13.76 10.38 3.43
C ASP A 299 -12.80 9.60 4.34
N VAL A 300 -11.89 10.29 4.99
CA VAL A 300 -11.00 9.70 5.98
C VAL A 300 -11.62 9.79 7.36
N ILE A 301 -11.78 8.66 8.06
CA ILE A 301 -12.30 8.66 9.43
C ILE A 301 -11.32 9.43 10.32
N ALA A 302 -11.77 10.58 10.84
CA ALA A 302 -11.17 11.14 12.03
C ALA A 302 -11.65 10.28 13.21
N LYS A 303 -10.75 9.51 13.87
CA LYS A 303 -11.11 8.94 15.17
C LYS A 303 -11.42 10.10 16.10
N SER A 304 -12.59 10.07 16.74
CA SER A 304 -12.87 10.87 17.92
C SER A 304 -11.81 10.53 18.98
N ASN A 305 -11.29 11.52 19.69
CA ASN A 305 -10.22 11.42 20.69
C ASN A 305 -10.55 10.54 21.93
N ASP A 306 -11.53 9.63 21.88
CA ASP A 306 -12.08 8.92 23.04
C ASP A 306 -11.67 7.44 23.16
N GLU A 307 -10.76 6.93 22.36
CA GLU A 307 -10.23 5.58 22.62
C GLU A 307 -8.71 5.63 22.85
N SER A 308 -8.37 5.61 24.14
CA SER A 308 -7.04 5.32 24.64
C SER A 308 -6.54 3.98 24.10
N TRP A 309 -5.38 3.99 23.51
CA TRP A 309 -4.65 2.78 23.13
C TRP A 309 -4.11 2.12 24.42
N ALA A 310 -4.75 1.06 24.87
CA ALA A 310 -4.21 0.13 25.85
C ALA A 310 -3.57 -1.08 25.13
#